data_5703c237fc441f1e468f49e018b59b57
#
_entry.id   5703c237fc441f1e468f49e018b59b57
#
_cell.length_a   1.000
_cell.length_b   1.000
_cell.length_c   1.000
_cell.angle_alpha   90.00
_cell.angle_beta   90.00
_cell.angle_gamma   90.00
#
_symmetry.space_group_name_H-M   'P 1'
#
loop_
_entity.id
_entity.type
_entity.pdbx_description
1 polymer ?
#
loop_
_entity_poly.entity_id
_entity_poly.type
_entity_poly.pdbx_seq_one_letter_code
_entity_poly.pdbx_strand_id
1 'polypeptide(L)'
;MRRGWNPMNDYLFKFVFGREERKRITLSFLNAVLGLEGADELQDITFIDRDMEPQFSEDKLSRLDLYGIASDGSRINIEVQLVNWGDMEKRTLYYWAKMYQSIHKGEAYEKLNRAITINLLNFALLPQVEAHTVYGVYDIQSGHRLTEDLEIHFIEIPKFTVKSVKELKRLERWIAYFSNRLSEAEMEELAMSETAIREAMQAEHAFMQDEVERWQYEQREKAVRDYRNGLRVSREEGIEIGMQRGRAEGEEQATLRSLCQLMNSLSFSPEQAMEVLCIPMEEREHYLRLLARQQQMFREK
;
A
#
# COMPACT_ATOMS: atom_id res chain seq x y z
N MET A 1 -13.74 24.89 6.64
CA MET A 1 -12.64 24.14 7.31
C MET A 1 -12.51 22.78 6.65
N ARG A 2 -11.29 22.23 6.51
CA ARG A 2 -11.17 20.83 6.12
C ARG A 2 -11.78 19.95 7.21
N ARG A 3 -12.42 18.83 6.82
CA ARG A 3 -12.89 17.80 7.74
C ARG A 3 -11.78 17.45 8.74
N GLY A 4 -12.07 17.49 10.04
CA GLY A 4 -11.08 17.31 11.11
C GLY A 4 -10.60 15.85 11.30
N TRP A 5 -11.16 14.91 10.52
CA TRP A 5 -10.86 13.46 10.59
C TRP A 5 -10.61 12.83 9.22
N ASN A 6 -9.99 11.66 9.23
CA ASN A 6 -9.62 10.90 8.05
C ASN A 6 -10.66 9.79 7.80
N PRO A 7 -11.44 9.83 6.69
CA PRO A 7 -12.42 8.81 6.38
C PRO A 7 -11.81 7.43 6.07
N MET A 8 -10.50 7.38 5.83
CA MET A 8 -9.75 6.15 5.61
C MET A 8 -9.15 5.57 6.91
N ASN A 9 -9.46 6.10 8.08
CA ASN A 9 -9.14 5.43 9.33
C ASN A 9 -9.91 4.12 9.40
N ASP A 10 -9.25 3.00 9.64
CA ASP A 10 -9.82 1.64 9.58
C ASP A 10 -11.03 1.46 10.50
N TYR A 11 -10.95 2.05 11.70
CA TYR A 11 -12.05 1.97 12.68
C TYR A 11 -13.26 2.81 12.25
N LEU A 12 -13.04 4.05 11.80
CA LEU A 12 -14.10 4.90 11.25
C LEU A 12 -14.70 4.30 9.97
N PHE A 13 -13.86 3.75 9.09
CA PHE A 13 -14.30 3.10 7.87
C PHE A 13 -15.23 1.92 8.16
N LYS A 14 -14.83 1.02 9.06
CA LYS A 14 -15.69 -0.10 9.50
C LYS A 14 -17.01 0.39 10.09
N PHE A 15 -16.99 1.45 10.89
CA PHE A 15 -18.20 2.03 11.45
C PHE A 15 -19.14 2.54 10.36
N VAL A 16 -18.65 3.22 9.34
CA VAL A 16 -19.47 3.83 8.27
C VAL A 16 -19.94 2.79 7.27
N PHE A 17 -19.03 1.92 6.80
CA PHE A 17 -19.27 1.01 5.67
C PHE A 17 -19.60 -0.42 6.08
N GLY A 18 -19.24 -0.87 7.27
CA GLY A 18 -19.34 -2.28 7.69
C GLY A 18 -20.58 -2.62 8.51
N ARG A 19 -21.57 -1.75 8.63
CA ARG A 19 -22.77 -2.00 9.45
C ARG A 19 -24.00 -2.26 8.59
N GLU A 20 -24.78 -3.25 8.99
CA GLU A 20 -26.00 -3.68 8.29
C GLU A 20 -27.00 -2.53 8.09
N GLU A 21 -27.16 -1.67 9.09
CA GLU A 21 -28.07 -0.52 9.04
C GLU A 21 -27.65 0.53 7.99
N ARG A 22 -26.41 0.47 7.54
CA ARG A 22 -25.82 1.42 6.58
C ARG A 22 -25.30 0.75 5.30
N LYS A 23 -25.67 -0.49 5.02
CA LYS A 23 -25.21 -1.24 3.84
C LYS A 23 -25.46 -0.51 2.50
N ARG A 24 -26.42 0.41 2.45
CA ARG A 24 -26.68 1.26 1.28
C ARG A 24 -25.48 2.14 0.91
N ILE A 25 -24.72 2.59 1.90
CA ILE A 25 -23.48 3.37 1.69
C ILE A 25 -22.46 2.48 0.96
N THR A 26 -22.27 1.27 1.46
CA THR A 26 -21.31 0.31 0.89
C THR A 26 -21.75 -0.15 -0.50
N LEU A 27 -23.03 -0.42 -0.71
CA LEU A 27 -23.56 -0.78 -2.04
C LEU A 27 -23.34 0.33 -3.06
N SER A 28 -23.59 1.60 -2.70
CA SER A 28 -23.30 2.73 -3.61
C SER A 28 -21.82 2.82 -3.96
N PHE A 29 -20.93 2.63 -2.98
CA PHE A 29 -19.48 2.60 -3.22
C PHE A 29 -19.08 1.43 -4.11
N LEU A 30 -19.55 0.21 -3.82
CA LEU A 30 -19.26 -0.99 -4.60
C LEU A 30 -19.74 -0.87 -6.04
N ASN A 31 -20.97 -0.43 -6.27
CA ASN A 31 -21.52 -0.21 -7.61
C ASN A 31 -20.71 0.82 -8.39
N ALA A 32 -20.22 1.87 -7.71
CA ALA A 32 -19.34 2.87 -8.33
C ALA A 32 -17.97 2.29 -8.70
N VAL A 33 -17.36 1.46 -7.83
CA VAL A 33 -16.05 0.82 -8.09
C VAL A 33 -16.14 -0.19 -9.23
N LEU A 34 -17.20 -1.00 -9.22
CA LEU A 34 -17.43 -2.07 -10.20
C LEU A 34 -18.01 -1.55 -11.52
N GLY A 35 -18.40 -0.26 -11.59
CA GLY A 35 -19.00 0.34 -12.77
C GLY A 35 -20.39 -0.22 -13.10
N LEU A 36 -21.15 -0.68 -12.08
CA LEU A 36 -22.46 -1.26 -12.24
C LEU A 36 -23.53 -0.16 -12.23
N GLU A 37 -24.50 -0.25 -13.15
CA GLU A 37 -25.56 0.73 -13.31
C GLU A 37 -26.92 0.06 -13.57
N GLY A 38 -27.98 0.66 -13.06
CA GLY A 38 -29.35 0.24 -13.33
C GLY A 38 -29.67 -1.15 -12.83
N ALA A 39 -30.05 -2.06 -13.73
CA ALA A 39 -30.43 -3.44 -13.38
C ALA A 39 -29.27 -4.32 -12.92
N ASP A 40 -28.04 -3.97 -13.29
CA ASP A 40 -26.84 -4.74 -12.95
C ASP A 40 -26.27 -4.34 -11.58
N GLU A 41 -26.82 -3.32 -10.92
CA GLU A 41 -26.36 -2.89 -9.60
C GLU A 41 -26.57 -3.99 -8.55
N LEU A 42 -25.55 -4.16 -7.69
CA LEU A 42 -25.67 -4.96 -6.48
C LEU A 42 -26.79 -4.39 -5.59
N GLN A 43 -27.78 -5.21 -5.27
CA GLN A 43 -28.96 -4.79 -4.52
C GLN A 43 -28.83 -5.04 -3.02
N ASP A 44 -27.97 -5.99 -2.64
CA ASP A 44 -27.75 -6.35 -1.25
C ASP A 44 -26.32 -6.85 -1.01
N ILE A 45 -25.87 -6.74 0.23
CA ILE A 45 -24.62 -7.31 0.73
C ILE A 45 -24.85 -7.77 2.18
N THR A 46 -24.38 -8.98 2.49
CA THR A 46 -24.34 -9.53 3.85
C THR A 46 -22.91 -9.44 4.34
N PHE A 47 -22.68 -8.67 5.39
CA PHE A 47 -21.36 -8.59 6.02
C PHE A 47 -21.06 -9.85 6.82
N ILE A 48 -19.82 -10.33 6.71
CA ILE A 48 -19.35 -11.50 7.45
C ILE A 48 -18.34 -11.01 8.49
N ASP A 49 -18.74 -11.15 9.75
CA ASP A 49 -17.85 -10.90 10.88
C ASP A 49 -16.94 -12.12 11.08
N ARG A 50 -15.69 -12.00 10.73
CA ARG A 50 -14.71 -13.09 10.82
C ARG A 50 -14.16 -13.31 12.21
N ASP A 51 -14.30 -12.34 13.10
CA ASP A 51 -13.94 -12.51 14.52
C ASP A 51 -14.86 -13.53 15.21
N MET A 52 -16.00 -13.85 14.61
CA MET A 52 -16.95 -14.84 15.10
C MET A 52 -16.80 -16.25 14.50
N GLU A 53 -15.99 -16.43 13.44
CA GLU A 53 -15.78 -17.76 12.84
C GLU A 53 -14.52 -18.42 13.41
N PRO A 54 -14.62 -19.52 14.21
CA PRO A 54 -13.47 -20.19 14.84
C PRO A 54 -12.40 -20.68 13.86
N GLN A 55 -12.77 -20.94 12.61
CA GLN A 55 -11.87 -21.40 11.55
C GLN A 55 -10.87 -20.31 11.10
N PHE A 56 -11.11 -19.05 11.44
CA PHE A 56 -10.29 -17.91 11.01
C PHE A 56 -9.57 -17.18 12.15
N SER A 57 -9.81 -17.55 13.42
CA SER A 57 -9.25 -16.85 14.58
C SER A 57 -7.72 -16.88 14.66
N GLU A 58 -7.07 -17.86 14.04
CA GLU A 58 -5.60 -17.98 13.94
C GLU A 58 -5.05 -17.58 12.56
N ASP A 59 -5.92 -17.30 11.57
CA ASP A 59 -5.52 -16.97 10.21
C ASP A 59 -5.36 -15.44 10.03
N LYS A 60 -4.43 -15.04 9.16
CA LYS A 60 -4.22 -13.62 8.76
C LYS A 60 -5.46 -12.94 8.19
N LEU A 61 -6.47 -13.71 7.79
CA LEU A 61 -7.77 -13.22 7.30
C LEU A 61 -8.62 -12.51 8.36
N SER A 62 -8.40 -12.77 9.65
CA SER A 62 -9.11 -12.09 10.74
C SER A 62 -8.86 -10.57 10.79
N ARG A 63 -8.00 -10.05 9.91
CA ARG A 63 -7.62 -8.63 9.85
C ARG A 63 -8.18 -7.88 8.65
N LEU A 64 -9.12 -8.48 7.88
CA LEU A 64 -9.76 -7.78 6.77
C LEU A 64 -10.61 -6.62 7.31
N ASP A 65 -10.52 -5.45 6.65
CA ASP A 65 -11.25 -4.27 7.09
C ASP A 65 -12.75 -4.44 6.88
N LEU A 66 -13.19 -4.96 5.71
CA LEU A 66 -14.57 -5.26 5.44
C LEU A 66 -14.69 -6.45 4.46
N TYR A 67 -15.49 -7.44 4.83
CA TYR A 67 -15.77 -8.58 3.98
C TYR A 67 -17.28 -8.88 3.94
N GLY A 68 -17.78 -9.18 2.75
CA GLY A 68 -19.19 -9.51 2.56
C GLY A 68 -19.47 -10.37 1.33
N ILE A 69 -20.69 -10.90 1.27
CA ILE A 69 -21.24 -11.62 0.12
C ILE A 69 -22.35 -10.76 -0.47
N ALA A 70 -22.22 -10.40 -1.73
CA ALA A 70 -23.17 -9.59 -2.46
C ALA A 70 -24.37 -10.46 -2.96
N SER A 71 -25.42 -9.78 -3.42
CA SER A 71 -26.67 -10.42 -3.88
C SER A 71 -26.48 -11.36 -5.07
N ASP A 72 -25.45 -11.16 -5.88
CA ASP A 72 -25.06 -12.04 -6.99
C ASP A 72 -24.17 -13.23 -6.57
N GLY A 73 -23.90 -13.37 -5.27
CA GLY A 73 -23.01 -14.38 -4.70
C GLY A 73 -21.53 -14.02 -4.71
N SER A 74 -21.14 -12.89 -5.29
CA SER A 74 -19.75 -12.42 -5.30
C SER A 74 -19.25 -12.17 -3.88
N ARG A 75 -18.02 -12.63 -3.61
CA ARG A 75 -17.31 -12.41 -2.36
C ARG A 75 -16.43 -11.17 -2.49
N ILE A 76 -16.70 -10.18 -1.67
CA ILE A 76 -16.07 -8.88 -1.78
C ILE A 76 -15.29 -8.56 -0.51
N ASN A 77 -14.01 -8.22 -0.67
CA ASN A 77 -13.17 -7.68 0.38
C ASN A 77 -12.79 -6.25 0.06
N ILE A 78 -12.91 -5.35 1.05
CA ILE A 78 -12.40 -3.98 0.97
C ILE A 78 -11.31 -3.80 2.01
N GLU A 79 -10.11 -3.42 1.57
CA GLU A 79 -8.95 -3.11 2.41
C GLU A 79 -8.65 -1.62 2.35
N VAL A 80 -8.50 -0.99 3.50
CA VAL A 80 -8.09 0.42 3.61
C VAL A 80 -6.68 0.50 4.18
N GLN A 81 -5.76 1.06 3.42
CA GLN A 81 -4.35 1.13 3.83
C GLN A 81 -3.84 2.57 3.84
N LEU A 82 -3.44 3.01 5.03
CA LEU A 82 -2.87 4.35 5.23
C LEU A 82 -1.36 4.41 5.00
N VAL A 83 -0.68 3.27 5.08
CA VAL A 83 0.78 3.15 5.01
C VAL A 83 1.17 1.98 4.12
N ASN A 84 2.17 2.20 3.26
CA ASN A 84 2.73 1.13 2.43
C ASN A 84 3.73 0.28 3.25
N TRP A 85 3.38 -0.99 3.47
CA TRP A 85 4.22 -1.98 4.15
C TRP A 85 5.17 -2.73 3.18
N GLY A 86 5.05 -2.49 1.87
CA GLY A 86 5.87 -3.13 0.84
C GLY A 86 5.44 -4.55 0.47
N ASP A 87 4.26 -4.99 0.88
CA ASP A 87 3.73 -6.34 0.64
C ASP A 87 2.34 -6.39 0.01
N MET A 88 1.81 -5.23 -0.40
CA MET A 88 0.40 -5.06 -0.77
C MET A 88 -0.02 -5.97 -1.92
N GLU A 89 0.81 -6.16 -2.95
CA GLU A 89 0.51 -7.03 -4.09
C GLU A 89 0.39 -8.50 -3.67
N LYS A 90 1.29 -8.97 -2.82
CA LYS A 90 1.24 -10.36 -2.31
C LYS A 90 0.08 -10.57 -1.35
N ARG A 91 -0.17 -9.57 -0.51
CA ARG A 91 -1.25 -9.58 0.48
C ARG A 91 -2.62 -9.64 -0.18
N THR A 92 -2.87 -8.81 -1.20
CA THR A 92 -4.14 -8.80 -1.91
C THR A 92 -4.41 -10.12 -2.65
N LEU A 93 -3.39 -10.70 -3.30
CA LEU A 93 -3.48 -12.02 -3.94
C LEU A 93 -3.76 -13.13 -2.92
N TYR A 94 -3.11 -13.10 -1.77
CA TYR A 94 -3.36 -14.06 -0.69
C TYR A 94 -4.81 -14.00 -0.19
N TYR A 95 -5.34 -12.81 0.05
CA TYR A 95 -6.72 -12.63 0.50
C TYR A 95 -7.73 -13.06 -0.56
N TRP A 96 -7.48 -12.70 -1.82
CA TRP A 96 -8.29 -13.16 -2.93
C TRP A 96 -8.34 -14.70 -3.00
N ALA A 97 -7.19 -15.36 -2.98
CA ALA A 97 -7.09 -16.80 -3.07
C ALA A 97 -7.85 -17.50 -1.92
N LYS A 98 -7.77 -16.94 -0.71
CA LYS A 98 -8.51 -17.44 0.45
C LYS A 98 -10.01 -17.27 0.31
N MET A 99 -10.48 -16.16 -0.24
CA MET A 99 -11.91 -15.95 -0.50
C MET A 99 -12.43 -16.92 -1.57
N TYR A 100 -11.61 -17.19 -2.58
CA TYR A 100 -11.98 -18.10 -3.68
C TYR A 100 -12.04 -19.57 -3.25
N GLN A 101 -11.28 -19.98 -2.23
CA GLN A 101 -11.30 -21.33 -1.65
C GLN A 101 -12.56 -21.61 -0.81
N SER A 102 -13.74 -21.36 -1.35
CA SER A 102 -14.99 -21.37 -0.60
C SER A 102 -15.82 -22.65 -0.71
N ILE A 103 -15.32 -23.66 -1.44
CA ILE A 103 -15.99 -24.95 -1.61
C ILE A 103 -15.43 -26.01 -0.66
N HIS A 104 -16.30 -26.93 -0.23
CA HIS A 104 -15.94 -28.07 0.61
C HIS A 104 -15.46 -29.26 -0.23
N LYS A 105 -14.77 -30.21 0.42
CA LYS A 105 -14.30 -31.43 -0.25
C LYS A 105 -15.50 -32.21 -0.87
N GLY A 106 -15.44 -32.41 -2.19
CA GLY A 106 -16.46 -33.14 -2.96
C GLY A 106 -17.53 -32.25 -3.60
N GLU A 107 -17.47 -30.93 -3.42
CA GLU A 107 -18.33 -30.01 -4.16
C GLU A 107 -17.77 -29.73 -5.56
N ALA A 108 -18.68 -29.43 -6.50
CA ALA A 108 -18.32 -29.11 -7.88
C ALA A 108 -17.74 -27.68 -7.98
N TYR A 109 -16.77 -27.48 -8.88
CA TYR A 109 -16.10 -26.20 -9.06
C TYR A 109 -17.02 -25.10 -9.60
N GLU A 110 -18.15 -25.45 -10.22
CA GLU A 110 -19.19 -24.50 -10.67
C GLU A 110 -19.83 -23.72 -9.51
N LYS A 111 -19.64 -24.18 -8.26
CA LYS A 111 -20.08 -23.48 -7.05
C LYS A 111 -19.13 -22.41 -6.56
N LEU A 112 -17.94 -22.30 -7.16
CA LEU A 112 -17.04 -21.22 -6.84
C LEU A 112 -17.65 -19.88 -7.30
N ASN A 113 -17.75 -18.97 -6.36
CA ASN A 113 -18.24 -17.62 -6.64
C ASN A 113 -17.08 -16.68 -6.94
N ARG A 114 -17.35 -15.68 -7.77
CA ARG A 114 -16.45 -14.57 -8.06
C ARG A 114 -15.90 -13.97 -6.76
N ALA A 115 -14.61 -13.69 -6.73
CA ALA A 115 -13.93 -13.05 -5.62
C ALA A 115 -13.32 -11.72 -6.07
N ILE A 116 -13.70 -10.65 -5.38
CA ILE A 116 -13.29 -9.28 -5.70
C ILE A 116 -12.55 -8.69 -4.50
N THR A 117 -11.35 -8.17 -4.73
CA THR A 117 -10.61 -7.43 -3.71
C THR A 117 -10.48 -5.96 -4.13
N ILE A 118 -10.89 -5.05 -3.26
CA ILE A 118 -10.82 -3.60 -3.45
C ILE A 118 -9.84 -3.04 -2.43
N ASN A 119 -8.74 -2.47 -2.92
CA ASN A 119 -7.69 -1.88 -2.09
C ASN A 119 -7.77 -0.36 -2.20
N LEU A 120 -8.18 0.30 -1.11
CA LEU A 120 -8.23 1.75 -0.99
C LEU A 120 -6.94 2.23 -0.32
N LEU A 121 -6.07 2.89 -1.09
CA LEU A 121 -4.71 3.22 -0.68
C LEU A 121 -4.50 4.73 -0.53
N ASN A 122 -3.97 5.16 0.62
CA ASN A 122 -3.53 6.54 0.86
C ASN A 122 -2.06 6.77 0.47
N PHE A 123 -1.57 6.01 -0.50
CA PHE A 123 -0.23 6.14 -1.08
C PHE A 123 -0.25 5.67 -2.53
N ALA A 124 0.74 6.11 -3.33
CA ALA A 124 0.97 5.60 -4.67
C ALA A 124 1.78 4.29 -4.58
N LEU A 125 1.27 3.23 -5.21
CA LEU A 125 1.86 1.89 -5.25
C LEU A 125 2.27 1.50 -6.65
N LEU A 126 1.35 1.66 -7.60
CA LEU A 126 1.46 1.16 -8.97
C LEU A 126 2.08 2.22 -9.91
N PRO A 127 2.75 1.82 -11.00
CA PRO A 127 3.38 2.77 -11.94
C PRO A 127 2.37 3.54 -12.80
N GLN A 128 1.11 3.06 -12.94
CA GLN A 128 0.06 3.70 -13.73
C GLN A 128 -0.28 5.08 -13.15
N VAL A 129 -0.73 6.00 -14.03
CA VAL A 129 -1.07 7.37 -13.66
C VAL A 129 -2.49 7.45 -13.07
N GLU A 130 -3.37 6.55 -13.50
CA GLU A 130 -4.77 6.49 -13.11
C GLU A 130 -4.92 6.21 -11.61
N ALA A 131 -5.89 6.87 -10.99
CA ALA A 131 -6.20 6.66 -9.57
C ALA A 131 -6.91 5.32 -9.31
N HIS A 132 -7.52 4.71 -10.33
CA HIS A 132 -8.17 3.41 -10.25
C HIS A 132 -7.64 2.49 -11.34
N THR A 133 -7.14 1.33 -10.93
CA THR A 133 -6.68 0.27 -11.82
C THR A 133 -7.31 -1.07 -11.44
N VAL A 134 -7.58 -1.91 -12.44
CA VAL A 134 -8.23 -3.20 -12.26
C VAL A 134 -7.36 -4.30 -12.86
N TYR A 135 -7.12 -5.33 -12.09
CA TYR A 135 -6.37 -6.52 -12.50
C TYR A 135 -7.29 -7.74 -12.56
N GLY A 136 -7.03 -8.59 -13.53
CA GLY A 136 -7.69 -9.88 -13.73
C GLY A 136 -6.70 -10.89 -14.26
N VAL A 137 -7.19 -12.08 -14.63
CA VAL A 137 -6.37 -13.14 -15.27
C VAL A 137 -6.54 -13.06 -16.77
N TYR A 138 -5.44 -12.83 -17.48
CA TYR A 138 -5.40 -12.65 -18.92
C TYR A 138 -4.32 -13.53 -19.58
N ASP A 139 -4.57 -13.96 -20.80
CA ASP A 139 -3.53 -14.50 -21.66
C ASP A 139 -2.49 -13.41 -21.95
N ILE A 140 -1.22 -13.73 -21.68
CA ILE A 140 -0.11 -12.75 -21.77
C ILE A 140 0.13 -12.27 -23.21
N GLN A 141 -0.17 -13.10 -24.20
CA GLN A 141 0.10 -12.79 -25.61
C GLN A 141 -1.08 -12.09 -26.28
N SER A 142 -2.29 -12.61 -26.08
CA SER A 142 -3.49 -12.12 -26.76
C SER A 142 -4.26 -11.06 -25.99
N GLY A 143 -4.02 -10.93 -24.66
CA GLY A 143 -4.81 -10.10 -23.78
C GLY A 143 -6.23 -10.63 -23.51
N HIS A 144 -6.52 -11.89 -23.94
CA HIS A 144 -7.83 -12.49 -23.69
C HIS A 144 -8.04 -12.77 -22.19
N ARG A 145 -9.16 -12.34 -21.64
CA ARG A 145 -9.53 -12.59 -20.24
C ARG A 145 -9.93 -14.06 -20.06
N LEU A 146 -9.25 -14.77 -19.15
CA LEU A 146 -9.51 -16.19 -18.88
C LEU A 146 -10.81 -16.41 -18.12
N THR A 147 -11.08 -15.59 -17.11
CA THR A 147 -12.24 -15.69 -16.20
C THR A 147 -12.59 -14.34 -15.63
N GLU A 148 -13.84 -14.19 -15.23
CA GLU A 148 -14.31 -13.03 -14.46
C GLU A 148 -14.27 -13.27 -12.93
N ASP A 149 -13.90 -14.45 -12.49
CA ASP A 149 -13.89 -14.82 -11.08
C ASP A 149 -12.84 -14.08 -10.28
N LEU A 150 -11.77 -13.58 -10.92
CA LEU A 150 -10.75 -12.78 -10.28
C LEU A 150 -10.82 -11.34 -10.72
N GLU A 151 -11.03 -10.46 -9.74
CA GLU A 151 -10.89 -9.03 -9.91
C GLU A 151 -10.20 -8.39 -8.70
N ILE A 152 -9.17 -7.60 -8.96
CA ILE A 152 -8.44 -6.86 -7.94
C ILE A 152 -8.40 -5.39 -8.35
N HIS A 153 -9.01 -4.55 -7.53
CA HIS A 153 -9.06 -3.12 -7.71
C HIS A 153 -8.05 -2.43 -6.79
N PHE A 154 -7.29 -1.49 -7.33
CA PHE A 154 -6.48 -0.55 -6.57
C PHE A 154 -7.01 0.86 -6.81
N ILE A 155 -7.38 1.54 -5.73
CA ILE A 155 -7.83 2.92 -5.71
C ILE A 155 -6.80 3.72 -4.93
N GLU A 156 -5.95 4.44 -5.65
CA GLU A 156 -4.80 5.17 -5.10
C GLU A 156 -5.14 6.66 -4.95
N ILE A 157 -5.64 7.03 -3.80
CA ILE A 157 -6.15 8.38 -3.50
C ILE A 157 -5.17 9.51 -3.85
N PRO A 158 -3.83 9.38 -3.62
CA PRO A 158 -2.90 10.46 -3.97
C PRO A 158 -2.82 10.81 -5.46
N LYS A 159 -3.16 9.85 -6.34
CA LYS A 159 -3.15 10.06 -7.80
C LYS A 159 -4.38 10.79 -8.31
N PHE A 160 -5.42 10.90 -7.49
CA PHE A 160 -6.65 11.59 -7.88
C PHE A 160 -6.42 13.11 -7.92
N THR A 161 -6.74 13.69 -9.07
CA THR A 161 -6.75 15.15 -9.25
C THR A 161 -8.14 15.67 -9.00
N VAL A 162 -8.27 16.59 -8.05
CA VAL A 162 -9.56 17.23 -7.73
C VAL A 162 -10.01 18.08 -8.92
N LYS A 163 -11.21 17.78 -9.42
CA LYS A 163 -11.94 18.54 -10.44
C LYS A 163 -13.16 19.20 -9.79
N SER A 164 -13.88 20.02 -10.53
CA SER A 164 -15.20 20.49 -10.08
C SER A 164 -16.11 19.30 -9.75
N VAL A 165 -16.82 19.36 -8.64
CA VAL A 165 -17.72 18.29 -8.18
C VAL A 165 -18.75 17.91 -9.27
N LYS A 166 -19.19 18.88 -10.07
CA LYS A 166 -20.14 18.67 -11.18
C LYS A 166 -19.60 17.77 -12.30
N GLU A 167 -18.29 17.74 -12.47
CA GLU A 167 -17.60 16.94 -13.50
C GLU A 167 -17.22 15.55 -13.04
N LEU A 168 -17.37 15.26 -11.74
CA LEU A 168 -16.97 13.99 -11.17
C LEU A 168 -17.94 12.87 -11.56
N LYS A 169 -17.40 11.79 -12.08
CA LYS A 169 -18.13 10.52 -12.27
C LYS A 169 -18.40 9.86 -10.92
N ARG A 170 -19.28 8.86 -10.91
CA ARG A 170 -19.73 8.18 -9.68
C ARG A 170 -18.57 7.70 -8.80
N LEU A 171 -17.59 6.98 -9.36
CA LEU A 171 -16.39 6.55 -8.64
C LEU A 171 -15.53 7.73 -8.19
N GLU A 172 -15.32 8.73 -9.06
CA GLU A 172 -14.53 9.92 -8.74
C GLU A 172 -15.10 10.69 -7.54
N ARG A 173 -16.43 10.71 -7.35
CA ARG A 173 -17.08 11.30 -6.18
C ARG A 173 -16.68 10.57 -4.89
N TRP A 174 -16.64 9.24 -4.90
CA TRP A 174 -16.14 8.46 -3.77
C TRP A 174 -14.66 8.68 -3.51
N ILE A 175 -13.82 8.75 -4.55
CA ILE A 175 -12.40 9.07 -4.40
C ILE A 175 -12.22 10.47 -3.82
N ALA A 176 -13.01 11.45 -4.27
CA ALA A 176 -13.01 12.81 -3.73
C ALA A 176 -13.41 12.84 -2.24
N TYR A 177 -14.45 12.08 -1.87
CA TYR A 177 -14.85 11.89 -0.47
C TYR A 177 -13.70 11.35 0.39
N PHE A 178 -13.00 10.30 -0.04
CA PHE A 178 -11.87 9.71 0.68
C PHE A 178 -10.62 10.60 0.68
N SER A 179 -10.43 11.45 -0.33
CA SER A 179 -9.24 12.28 -0.47
C SER A 179 -9.08 13.31 0.65
N ASN A 180 -10.16 13.68 1.30
CA ASN A 180 -10.21 14.74 2.34
C ASN A 180 -9.58 16.08 1.86
N ARG A 181 -9.66 16.38 0.54
CA ARG A 181 -9.03 17.55 -0.08
C ARG A 181 -10.03 18.62 -0.46
N LEU A 182 -11.31 18.31 -0.46
CA LEU A 182 -12.39 19.25 -0.78
C LEU A 182 -12.57 20.27 0.33
N SER A 183 -12.96 21.48 -0.04
CA SER A 183 -13.47 22.50 0.88
C SER A 183 -14.83 22.08 1.45
N GLU A 184 -15.28 22.77 2.49
CA GLU A 184 -16.60 22.54 3.10
C GLU A 184 -17.74 22.70 2.08
N ALA A 185 -17.69 23.76 1.25
CA ALA A 185 -18.70 24.00 0.20
C ALA A 185 -18.71 22.89 -0.87
N GLU A 186 -17.52 22.42 -1.31
CA GLU A 186 -17.41 21.33 -2.27
C GLU A 186 -17.88 19.99 -1.66
N MET A 187 -17.66 19.76 -0.35
CA MET A 187 -18.17 18.59 0.34
C MET A 187 -19.69 18.62 0.47
N GLU A 188 -20.31 19.80 0.69
CA GLU A 188 -21.76 19.95 0.68
C GLU A 188 -22.34 19.69 -0.72
N GLU A 189 -21.69 20.22 -1.76
CA GLU A 189 -22.07 19.97 -3.15
C GLU A 189 -21.97 18.47 -3.48
N LEU A 190 -20.91 17.81 -3.04
CA LEU A 190 -20.72 16.37 -3.19
C LEU A 190 -21.83 15.58 -2.48
N ALA A 191 -22.17 15.93 -1.26
CA ALA A 191 -23.25 15.32 -0.48
C ALA A 191 -24.64 15.54 -1.12
N MET A 192 -24.84 16.65 -1.82
CA MET A 192 -26.08 16.90 -2.59
C MET A 192 -26.13 16.06 -3.88
N SER A 193 -24.98 15.76 -4.48
CA SER A 193 -24.89 15.01 -5.73
C SER A 193 -25.03 13.48 -5.55
N GLU A 194 -24.74 12.96 -4.34
CA GLU A 194 -24.77 11.52 -4.05
C GLU A 194 -25.32 11.27 -2.62
N THR A 195 -26.52 10.73 -2.54
CA THR A 195 -27.21 10.49 -1.25
C THR A 195 -26.42 9.62 -0.30
N ALA A 196 -25.76 8.57 -0.82
CA ALA A 196 -24.97 7.65 0.00
C ALA A 196 -23.75 8.34 0.62
N ILE A 197 -23.13 9.31 -0.08
CA ILE A 197 -22.03 10.13 0.47
C ILE A 197 -22.53 11.03 1.59
N ARG A 198 -23.73 11.62 1.41
CA ARG A 198 -24.36 12.41 2.49
C ARG A 198 -24.63 11.55 3.73
N GLU A 199 -25.16 10.33 3.55
CA GLU A 199 -25.38 9.38 4.65
C GLU A 199 -24.06 8.98 5.32
N ALA A 200 -22.99 8.78 4.56
CA ALA A 200 -21.65 8.50 5.08
C ALA A 200 -21.13 9.65 5.94
N MET A 201 -21.25 10.90 5.47
CA MET A 201 -20.85 12.08 6.25
C MET A 201 -21.66 12.26 7.54
N GLN A 202 -22.95 11.95 7.50
CA GLN A 202 -23.79 11.96 8.71
C GLN A 202 -23.38 10.89 9.71
N ALA A 203 -23.05 9.67 9.22
CA ALA A 203 -22.55 8.60 10.06
C ALA A 203 -21.20 8.94 10.70
N GLU A 204 -20.26 9.55 9.94
CA GLU A 204 -19.00 10.05 10.48
C GLU A 204 -19.23 11.10 11.57
N HIS A 205 -20.13 12.03 11.31
CA HIS A 205 -20.42 13.08 12.29
C HIS A 205 -21.00 12.49 13.60
N ALA A 206 -21.94 11.54 13.49
CA ALA A 206 -22.48 10.84 14.64
C ALA A 206 -21.39 10.05 15.40
N PHE A 207 -20.49 9.38 14.67
CA PHE A 207 -19.35 8.68 15.25
C PHE A 207 -18.43 9.62 16.04
N MET A 208 -18.09 10.80 15.50
CA MET A 208 -17.20 11.75 16.15
C MET A 208 -17.83 12.49 17.34
N GLN A 209 -19.17 12.40 17.49
CA GLN A 209 -19.90 12.89 18.66
C GLN A 209 -19.83 11.91 19.86
N ASP A 210 -19.64 10.62 19.57
CA ASP A 210 -19.48 9.59 20.61
C ASP A 210 -18.05 9.63 21.17
N GLU A 211 -17.92 9.72 22.49
CA GLU A 211 -16.60 9.85 23.14
C GLU A 211 -15.78 8.57 23.05
N VAL A 212 -16.42 7.39 23.11
CA VAL A 212 -15.75 6.09 23.03
C VAL A 212 -15.24 5.83 21.62
N GLU A 213 -16.11 6.06 20.63
CA GLU A 213 -15.75 5.89 19.22
C GLU A 213 -14.64 6.86 18.80
N ARG A 214 -14.75 8.13 19.21
CA ARG A 214 -13.71 9.14 18.97
C ARG A 214 -12.37 8.76 19.61
N TRP A 215 -12.39 8.24 20.84
CA TRP A 215 -11.16 7.78 21.50
C TRP A 215 -10.50 6.62 20.73
N GLN A 216 -11.26 5.64 20.26
CA GLN A 216 -10.75 4.54 19.43
C GLN A 216 -10.11 5.06 18.14
N TYR A 217 -10.79 6.00 17.45
CA TYR A 217 -10.26 6.67 16.28
C TYR A 217 -8.91 7.35 16.57
N GLU A 218 -8.82 8.12 17.66
CA GLU A 218 -7.59 8.83 18.06
C GLU A 218 -6.43 7.86 18.35
N GLN A 219 -6.70 6.70 18.96
CA GLN A 219 -5.70 5.66 19.19
C GLN A 219 -5.15 5.09 17.86
N ARG A 220 -6.03 4.85 16.89
CA ARG A 220 -5.63 4.40 15.55
C ARG A 220 -4.78 5.45 14.83
N GLU A 221 -5.22 6.71 14.83
CA GLU A 221 -4.45 7.81 14.22
C GLU A 221 -3.08 7.99 14.90
N LYS A 222 -3.00 7.80 16.21
CA LYS A 222 -1.74 7.83 16.95
C LYS A 222 -0.83 6.70 16.50
N ALA A 223 -1.33 5.46 16.45
CA ALA A 223 -0.54 4.30 16.03
C ALA A 223 0.03 4.47 14.61
N VAL A 224 -0.77 4.95 13.65
CA VAL A 224 -0.34 5.24 12.27
C VAL A 224 0.75 6.33 12.26
N ARG A 225 0.59 7.37 13.06
CA ARG A 225 1.55 8.49 13.18
C ARG A 225 2.87 8.03 13.76
N ASP A 226 2.83 7.25 14.85
CA ASP A 226 4.02 6.72 15.53
C ASP A 226 4.79 5.78 14.59
N TYR A 227 4.08 4.94 13.85
CA TYR A 227 4.67 4.07 12.85
C TYR A 227 5.36 4.85 11.71
N ARG A 228 4.69 5.85 11.12
CA ARG A 228 5.28 6.71 10.09
C ARG A 228 6.55 7.43 10.57
N ASN A 229 6.53 7.90 11.81
CA ASN A 229 7.70 8.52 12.43
C ASN A 229 8.84 7.52 12.59
N GLY A 230 8.57 6.30 13.07
CA GLY A 230 9.56 5.23 13.17
C GLY A 230 10.20 4.90 11.82
N LEU A 231 9.41 4.73 10.75
CA LEU A 231 9.92 4.51 9.39
C LEU A 231 10.81 5.67 8.91
N ARG A 232 10.42 6.92 9.16
CA ARG A 232 11.21 8.08 8.78
C ARG A 232 12.56 8.09 9.48
N VAL A 233 12.59 7.88 10.80
CA VAL A 233 13.82 7.83 11.59
C VAL A 233 14.74 6.70 11.10
N SER A 234 14.21 5.48 10.95
CA SER A 234 15.00 4.33 10.46
C SER A 234 15.56 4.56 9.05
N ARG A 235 14.82 5.26 8.18
CA ARG A 235 15.30 5.63 6.85
C ARG A 235 16.43 6.66 6.91
N GLU A 236 16.29 7.69 7.74
CA GLU A 236 17.30 8.73 7.93
C GLU A 236 18.60 8.12 8.48
N GLU A 237 18.51 7.27 9.51
CA GLU A 237 19.65 6.53 10.06
C GLU A 237 20.32 5.62 9.02
N GLY A 238 19.50 4.87 8.23
CA GLY A 238 20.01 4.01 7.17
C GLY A 238 20.76 4.80 6.07
N ILE A 239 20.27 5.97 5.70
CA ILE A 239 20.95 6.88 4.74
C ILE A 239 22.26 7.38 5.34
N GLU A 240 22.29 7.82 6.57
CA GLU A 240 23.49 8.32 7.24
C GLU A 240 24.56 7.24 7.32
N ILE A 241 24.20 6.02 7.78
CA ILE A 241 25.12 4.87 7.81
C ILE A 241 25.62 4.54 6.41
N GLY A 242 24.75 4.54 5.40
CA GLY A 242 25.12 4.30 4.01
C GLY A 242 26.09 5.35 3.45
N MET A 243 25.86 6.61 3.76
CA MET A 243 26.76 7.71 3.36
C MET A 243 28.13 7.61 4.04
N GLN A 244 28.17 7.30 5.33
CA GLN A 244 29.42 7.13 6.07
C GLN A 244 30.24 5.95 5.51
N ARG A 245 29.59 4.79 5.26
CA ARG A 245 30.27 3.63 4.65
C ARG A 245 30.75 3.94 3.23
N GLY A 246 29.90 4.52 2.39
CA GLY A 246 30.27 4.86 1.02
C GLY A 246 31.42 5.87 0.95
N ARG A 247 31.48 6.82 1.90
CA ARG A 247 32.61 7.75 2.02
C ARG A 247 33.91 7.04 2.40
N ALA A 248 33.86 6.18 3.44
CA ALA A 248 35.04 5.42 3.89
C ALA A 248 35.53 4.47 2.80
N GLU A 249 34.65 3.74 2.11
CA GLU A 249 34.98 2.87 0.98
C GLU A 249 35.58 3.68 -0.20
N GLY A 250 35.01 4.86 -0.50
CA GLY A 250 35.49 5.76 -1.54
C GLY A 250 36.89 6.30 -1.25
N GLU A 251 37.18 6.72 -0.02
CA GLU A 251 38.49 7.17 0.46
C GLU A 251 39.53 6.02 0.40
N GLU A 252 39.15 4.82 0.85
CA GLU A 252 39.99 3.62 0.76
C GLU A 252 40.35 3.29 -0.69
N GLN A 253 39.37 3.26 -1.59
CA GLN A 253 39.62 2.98 -3.01
C GLN A 253 40.42 4.07 -3.70
N ALA A 254 40.26 5.33 -3.32
CA ALA A 254 41.07 6.43 -3.85
C ALA A 254 42.51 6.31 -3.40
N THR A 255 42.76 6.02 -2.14
CA THR A 255 44.07 5.77 -1.58
C THR A 255 44.76 4.58 -2.26
N LEU A 256 44.05 3.48 -2.43
CA LEU A 256 44.54 2.27 -3.10
C LEU A 256 44.92 2.55 -4.57
N ARG A 257 44.12 3.34 -5.29
CA ARG A 257 44.44 3.76 -6.66
C ARG A 257 45.71 4.62 -6.69
N SER A 258 45.85 5.54 -5.75
CA SER A 258 47.05 6.41 -5.65
C SER A 258 48.29 5.59 -5.33
N LEU A 259 48.21 4.60 -4.45
CA LEU A 259 49.28 3.65 -4.16
C LEU A 259 49.72 2.90 -5.43
N CYS A 260 48.78 2.29 -6.14
CA CYS A 260 49.06 1.58 -7.39
C CYS A 260 49.71 2.50 -8.45
N GLN A 261 49.23 3.73 -8.55
CA GLN A 261 49.78 4.70 -9.51
C GLN A 261 51.24 5.07 -9.18
N LEU A 262 51.55 5.33 -7.91
CA LEU A 262 52.92 5.61 -7.49
C LEU A 262 53.86 4.43 -7.71
N MET A 263 53.42 3.21 -7.36
CA MET A 263 54.17 1.98 -7.59
C MET A 263 54.45 1.74 -9.07
N ASN A 264 53.46 1.95 -9.95
CA ASN A 264 53.60 1.72 -11.39
C ASN A 264 54.39 2.83 -12.11
N SER A 265 54.19 4.10 -11.74
CA SER A 265 54.77 5.24 -12.47
C SER A 265 56.18 5.62 -12.00
N LEU A 266 56.48 5.40 -10.71
CA LEU A 266 57.73 5.78 -10.08
C LEU A 266 58.55 4.56 -9.60
N SER A 267 58.07 3.34 -9.83
CA SER A 267 58.69 2.08 -9.38
C SER A 267 58.92 2.04 -7.86
N PHE A 268 58.04 2.65 -7.08
CA PHE A 268 58.12 2.66 -5.62
C PHE A 268 57.74 1.28 -5.04
N SER A 269 58.37 0.93 -3.93
CA SER A 269 57.87 -0.18 -3.12
C SER A 269 56.54 0.22 -2.45
N PRO A 270 55.68 -0.74 -2.03
CA PRO A 270 54.48 -0.42 -1.29
C PRO A 270 54.74 0.48 -0.08
N GLU A 271 55.81 0.24 0.66
CA GLU A 271 56.21 1.01 1.83
C GLU A 271 56.55 2.47 1.46
N GLN A 272 57.34 2.67 0.40
CA GLN A 272 57.68 4.00 -0.11
C GLN A 272 56.42 4.76 -0.59
N ALA A 273 55.55 4.10 -1.30
CA ALA A 273 54.30 4.71 -1.77
C ALA A 273 53.39 5.11 -0.60
N MET A 274 53.28 4.28 0.44
CA MET A 274 52.53 4.59 1.65
C MET A 274 53.14 5.74 2.46
N GLU A 275 54.47 5.86 2.46
CA GLU A 275 55.17 6.95 3.12
C GLU A 275 54.88 8.28 2.42
N VAL A 276 54.94 8.31 1.10
CA VAL A 276 54.62 9.50 0.28
C VAL A 276 53.17 9.95 0.46
N LEU A 277 52.22 9.02 0.58
CA LEU A 277 50.81 9.33 0.85
C LEU A 277 50.50 9.58 2.33
N CYS A 278 51.54 9.59 3.20
CA CYS A 278 51.43 9.81 4.64
C CYS A 278 50.43 8.85 5.32
N ILE A 279 50.37 7.60 4.86
CA ILE A 279 49.42 6.61 5.45
C ILE A 279 49.92 6.24 6.85
N PRO A 280 49.02 6.36 7.88
CA PRO A 280 49.34 6.01 9.27
C PRO A 280 49.87 4.56 9.41
N MET A 281 50.78 4.34 10.33
CA MET A 281 51.40 3.01 10.54
C MET A 281 50.38 1.92 10.81
N GLU A 282 49.33 2.25 11.55
CA GLU A 282 48.22 1.36 11.92
C GLU A 282 47.38 0.91 10.72
N GLU A 283 47.32 1.69 9.64
CA GLU A 283 46.52 1.36 8.44
C GLU A 283 47.37 0.64 7.37
N ARG A 284 48.70 0.68 7.47
CA ARG A 284 49.62 0.16 6.42
C ARG A 284 49.42 -1.33 6.16
N GLU A 285 49.20 -2.13 7.21
CA GLU A 285 48.95 -3.58 7.07
C GLU A 285 47.64 -3.86 6.31
N HIS A 286 46.63 -3.04 6.52
CA HIS A 286 45.37 -3.10 5.78
C HIS A 286 45.59 -2.86 4.28
N TYR A 287 46.28 -1.80 3.91
CA TYR A 287 46.57 -1.49 2.50
C TYR A 287 47.47 -2.53 1.85
N LEU A 288 48.44 -3.12 2.55
CA LEU A 288 49.23 -4.23 2.02
C LEU A 288 48.37 -5.43 1.65
N ARG A 289 47.42 -5.78 2.49
CA ARG A 289 46.46 -6.86 2.20
C ARG A 289 45.58 -6.55 0.98
N LEU A 290 45.13 -5.32 0.83
CA LEU A 290 44.32 -4.89 -0.32
C LEU A 290 45.12 -4.94 -1.62
N LEU A 291 46.38 -4.45 -1.63
CA LEU A 291 47.30 -4.53 -2.77
C LEU A 291 47.56 -5.97 -3.19
N ALA A 292 47.81 -6.87 -2.25
CA ALA A 292 48.01 -8.31 -2.52
C ALA A 292 46.82 -8.96 -3.19
N ARG A 293 45.58 -8.67 -2.71
CA ARG A 293 44.32 -9.16 -3.32
C ARG A 293 44.13 -8.65 -4.74
N GLN A 294 44.46 -7.39 -4.99
CA GLN A 294 44.35 -6.80 -6.32
C GLN A 294 45.32 -7.44 -7.31
N GLN A 295 46.55 -7.74 -6.88
CA GLN A 295 47.56 -8.43 -7.71
C GLN A 295 47.16 -9.89 -8.04
N GLN A 296 46.53 -10.59 -7.11
CA GLN A 296 46.00 -11.94 -7.37
C GLN A 296 44.90 -11.92 -8.44
N MET A 297 43.93 -11.01 -8.37
CA MET A 297 42.83 -10.87 -9.35
C MET A 297 43.35 -10.54 -10.77
N PHE A 298 44.50 -9.88 -10.90
CA PHE A 298 45.14 -9.60 -12.21
C PHE A 298 45.96 -10.77 -12.75
N ARG A 299 46.35 -11.75 -11.91
CA ARG A 299 47.06 -12.96 -12.35
C ARG A 299 46.16 -14.09 -12.82
N GLU A 300 44.90 -14.05 -12.42
CA GLU A 300 43.86 -15.05 -12.76
C GLU A 300 43.03 -14.69 -14.02
N LYS A 301 43.28 -13.52 -14.61
CA LYS A 301 42.75 -13.07 -15.89
C LYS A 301 43.81 -13.11 -16.98
#